data_fc81b76aec579dd84d6732ba2c1ddee7
#
_entry.id   fc81b76aec579dd84d6732ba2c1ddee7
#
_cell.length_a   1.000
_cell.length_b   1.000
_cell.length_c   1.000
_cell.angle_alpha   90.00
_cell.angle_beta   90.00
_cell.angle_gamma   90.00
#
_symmetry.space_group_name_H-M   'P 1'
#
loop_
_entity.id
_entity.type
_entity.pdbx_description
1 polymer ?
#
loop_
_entity_poly.entity_id
_entity_poly.type
_entity_poly.pdbx_seq_one_letter_code
_entity_poly.pdbx_strand_id
1 'polypeptide(L)'
;MSEKNMGGTASVIREVFPISENDVLRKHQVLLRKTEYHTNCQHKVRAIICKIKLYRIQNKYALHIPINACGRGLKIMHIGPVLMNGRVTVGKDCSFHINTALVAGGTSDDVPCLEDGVVVGIGAVVLGNVHVARNVAIGANAVVNKNVAEENIAVAGVPAHKVSNGGGLNWNKNRLI
;
A
#
# COMPACT_ATOMS: atom_id res chain seq x y z
N MET A 1 -32.55 -12.52 -22.32
CA MET A 1 -32.86 -12.15 -20.93
C MET A 1 -32.25 -13.22 -20.04
N SER A 2 -31.08 -13.01 -19.40
CA SER A 2 -30.61 -13.69 -18.17
C SER A 2 -29.10 -13.69 -17.97
N GLU A 3 -28.43 -12.56 -18.16
CA GLU A 3 -27.01 -12.48 -17.79
C GLU A 3 -26.66 -11.48 -16.62
N LYS A 4 -27.69 -10.78 -16.14
CA LYS A 4 -27.47 -9.72 -15.12
C LYS A 4 -27.46 -10.17 -13.64
N ASN A 5 -27.86 -11.40 -13.31
CA ASN A 5 -28.00 -11.85 -11.91
C ASN A 5 -26.93 -12.84 -11.42
N MET A 6 -26.04 -13.32 -12.28
CA MET A 6 -24.94 -14.21 -11.85
C MET A 6 -23.75 -13.46 -11.22
N GLY A 7 -23.62 -12.16 -11.44
CA GLY A 7 -22.50 -11.37 -10.91
C GLY A 7 -22.50 -11.18 -9.40
N GLY A 8 -23.68 -11.09 -8.78
CA GLY A 8 -23.79 -10.83 -7.35
C GLY A 8 -23.40 -12.02 -6.47
N THR A 9 -23.89 -13.19 -6.78
CA THR A 9 -23.65 -14.42 -6.00
C THR A 9 -22.22 -14.89 -6.14
N ALA A 10 -21.66 -14.85 -7.34
CA ALA A 10 -20.24 -15.18 -7.58
C ALA A 10 -19.29 -14.20 -6.88
N SER A 11 -19.64 -12.92 -6.79
CA SER A 11 -18.88 -11.90 -6.06
C SER A 11 -18.88 -12.17 -4.55
N VAL A 12 -20.01 -12.53 -3.97
CA VAL A 12 -20.13 -12.87 -2.53
C VAL A 12 -19.35 -14.14 -2.19
N ILE A 13 -19.40 -15.16 -3.05
CA ILE A 13 -18.65 -16.41 -2.84
C ILE A 13 -17.14 -16.14 -2.86
N ARG A 14 -16.65 -15.33 -3.79
CA ARG A 14 -15.23 -14.94 -3.86
C ARG A 14 -14.77 -14.10 -2.65
N GLU A 15 -15.65 -13.31 -2.08
CA GLU A 15 -15.35 -12.56 -0.85
C GLU A 15 -15.17 -13.49 0.35
N VAL A 16 -15.92 -14.60 0.42
CA VAL A 16 -15.80 -15.61 1.48
C VAL A 16 -14.63 -16.57 1.20
N PHE A 17 -14.54 -17.07 -0.03
CA PHE A 17 -13.53 -18.03 -0.49
C PHE A 17 -12.72 -17.43 -1.65
N PRO A 18 -11.62 -16.70 -1.37
CA PRO A 18 -10.80 -16.13 -2.42
C PRO A 18 -10.15 -17.24 -3.26
N ILE A 19 -10.37 -17.21 -4.57
CA ILE A 19 -9.89 -18.18 -5.53
C ILE A 19 -8.63 -17.66 -6.25
N SER A 20 -8.43 -16.33 -6.25
CA SER A 20 -7.33 -15.67 -6.93
C SER A 20 -6.57 -14.73 -6.01
N GLU A 21 -5.36 -14.35 -6.42
CA GLU A 21 -4.56 -13.31 -5.76
C GLU A 21 -5.36 -12.00 -5.62
N ASN A 22 -6.03 -11.58 -6.68
CA ASN A 22 -6.84 -10.36 -6.68
C ASN A 22 -7.99 -10.41 -5.66
N ASP A 23 -8.59 -11.58 -5.44
CA ASP A 23 -9.65 -11.73 -4.44
C ASP A 23 -9.10 -11.54 -3.02
N VAL A 24 -7.88 -12.05 -2.76
CA VAL A 24 -7.19 -11.88 -1.47
C VAL A 24 -6.86 -10.42 -1.23
N LEU A 25 -6.25 -9.75 -2.22
CA LEU A 25 -5.87 -8.34 -2.12
C LEU A 25 -7.10 -7.45 -1.95
N ARG A 26 -8.16 -7.69 -2.71
CA ARG A 26 -9.44 -7.00 -2.54
C ARG A 26 -10.03 -7.22 -1.15
N LYS A 27 -10.05 -8.47 -0.65
CA LYS A 27 -10.53 -8.79 0.69
C LYS A 27 -9.72 -8.06 1.76
N HIS A 28 -8.41 -8.03 1.64
CA HIS A 28 -7.54 -7.27 2.54
C HIS A 28 -7.90 -5.78 2.54
N GLN A 29 -8.01 -5.15 1.35
CA GLN A 29 -8.33 -3.73 1.24
C GLN A 29 -9.71 -3.38 1.80
N VAL A 30 -10.73 -4.20 1.51
CA VAL A 30 -12.08 -4.02 2.07
C VAL A 30 -12.06 -4.11 3.59
N LEU A 31 -11.34 -5.10 4.15
CA LEU A 31 -11.20 -5.23 5.61
C LEU A 31 -10.43 -4.06 6.23
N LEU A 32 -9.37 -3.59 5.57
CA LEU A 32 -8.62 -2.42 6.01
C LEU A 32 -9.56 -1.20 6.13
N ARG A 33 -10.28 -0.86 5.06
CA ARG A 33 -11.20 0.29 5.05
C ARG A 33 -12.39 0.13 6.01
N LYS A 34 -12.97 -1.07 6.14
CA LYS A 34 -14.00 -1.35 7.15
C LYS A 34 -13.47 -1.16 8.57
N THR A 35 -12.24 -1.59 8.83
CA THR A 35 -11.59 -1.44 10.15
C THR A 35 -11.35 0.02 10.48
N GLU A 36 -10.84 0.80 9.53
CA GLU A 36 -10.66 2.25 9.65
C GLU A 36 -12.00 2.95 9.96
N TYR A 37 -13.03 2.67 9.16
CA TYR A 37 -14.37 3.23 9.34
C TYR A 37 -14.91 2.97 10.74
N HIS A 38 -14.92 1.71 11.19
CA HIS A 38 -15.46 1.39 12.51
C HIS A 38 -14.60 1.92 13.67
N THR A 39 -13.28 2.02 13.47
CA THR A 39 -12.37 2.62 14.45
C THR A 39 -12.61 4.12 14.57
N ASN A 40 -12.70 4.83 13.44
CA ASN A 40 -12.86 6.28 13.41
C ASN A 40 -14.27 6.72 13.86
N CYS A 41 -15.30 5.90 13.57
CA CYS A 41 -16.68 6.12 14.06
C CYS A 41 -16.93 5.59 15.48
N GLN A 42 -15.89 5.13 16.19
CA GLN A 42 -15.96 4.61 17.57
C GLN A 42 -16.93 3.42 17.77
N HIS A 43 -17.19 2.64 16.74
CA HIS A 43 -18.01 1.43 16.83
C HIS A 43 -17.20 0.29 17.48
N LYS A 44 -16.95 0.35 18.78
CA LYS A 44 -15.98 -0.47 19.53
C LYS A 44 -16.03 -1.98 19.20
N VAL A 45 -17.22 -2.60 19.29
CA VAL A 45 -17.36 -4.05 19.05
C VAL A 45 -17.04 -4.41 17.59
N ARG A 46 -17.61 -3.66 16.63
CA ARG A 46 -17.37 -3.89 15.19
C ARG A 46 -15.90 -3.65 14.83
N ALA A 47 -15.27 -2.62 15.40
CA ALA A 47 -13.86 -2.34 15.21
C ALA A 47 -12.97 -3.50 15.68
N ILE A 48 -13.25 -4.10 16.85
CA ILE A 48 -12.50 -5.24 17.35
C ILE A 48 -12.64 -6.45 16.41
N ILE A 49 -13.87 -6.77 16.00
CA ILE A 49 -14.12 -7.90 15.07
C ILE A 49 -13.38 -7.68 13.73
N CYS A 50 -13.44 -6.46 13.18
CA CYS A 50 -12.73 -6.13 11.94
C CYS A 50 -11.22 -6.19 12.12
N LYS A 51 -10.66 -5.68 13.22
CA LYS A 51 -9.23 -5.76 13.54
C LYS A 51 -8.74 -7.21 13.60
N ILE A 52 -9.47 -8.10 14.27
CA ILE A 52 -9.11 -9.52 14.34
C ILE A 52 -9.07 -10.15 12.94
N LYS A 53 -10.10 -9.89 12.11
CA LYS A 53 -10.14 -10.40 10.73
C LYS A 53 -9.02 -9.83 9.87
N LEU A 54 -8.75 -8.52 9.96
CA LEU A 54 -7.68 -7.85 9.24
C LEU A 54 -6.32 -8.42 9.66
N TYR A 55 -6.06 -8.52 10.95
CA TYR A 55 -4.81 -9.06 11.49
C TYR A 55 -4.53 -10.49 11.01
N ARG A 56 -5.56 -11.36 10.98
CA ARG A 56 -5.42 -12.72 10.45
C ARG A 56 -5.01 -12.76 8.98
N ILE A 57 -5.59 -11.90 8.14
CA ILE A 57 -5.23 -11.85 6.72
C ILE A 57 -3.85 -11.21 6.52
N GLN A 58 -3.52 -10.18 7.29
CA GLN A 58 -2.21 -9.54 7.27
C GLN A 58 -1.09 -10.53 7.63
N ASN A 59 -1.26 -11.27 8.71
CA ASN A 59 -0.26 -12.27 9.11
C ASN A 59 -0.16 -13.43 8.11
N LYS A 60 -1.27 -13.88 7.55
CA LYS A 60 -1.27 -14.97 6.56
C LYS A 60 -0.49 -14.62 5.30
N TYR A 61 -0.55 -13.37 4.87
CA TYR A 61 0.03 -12.92 3.59
C TYR A 61 1.15 -11.90 3.74
N ALA A 62 1.61 -11.66 4.98
CA ALA A 62 2.66 -10.69 5.32
C ALA A 62 2.37 -9.24 4.84
N LEU A 63 1.10 -8.84 4.80
CA LEU A 63 0.65 -7.51 4.39
C LEU A 63 0.47 -6.61 5.62
N HIS A 64 1.57 -6.18 6.24
CA HIS A 64 1.54 -5.36 7.46
C HIS A 64 1.33 -3.88 7.13
N ILE A 65 0.07 -3.51 6.87
CA ILE A 65 -0.36 -2.15 6.54
C ILE A 65 -1.22 -1.61 7.70
N PRO A 66 -0.76 -0.58 8.40
CA PRO A 66 -1.49 -0.01 9.53
C PRO A 66 -2.79 0.67 9.09
N ILE A 67 -3.79 0.66 9.98
CA ILE A 67 -5.02 1.44 9.78
C ILE A 67 -4.71 2.94 9.80
N ASN A 68 -5.42 3.71 8.97
CA ASN A 68 -5.24 5.16 8.82
C ASN A 68 -3.87 5.63 8.30
N ALA A 69 -2.99 4.71 7.89
CA ALA A 69 -1.68 5.06 7.35
C ALA A 69 -1.73 5.50 5.89
N CYS A 70 -2.64 4.93 5.10
CA CYS A 70 -2.68 5.13 3.65
C CYS A 70 -3.96 5.83 3.19
N GLY A 71 -3.82 6.83 2.33
CA GLY A 71 -4.90 7.49 1.64
C GLY A 71 -5.74 6.54 0.77
N ARG A 72 -6.80 7.08 0.15
CA ARG A 72 -7.64 6.31 -0.80
C ARG A 72 -6.83 5.89 -2.02
N GLY A 73 -7.28 4.85 -2.73
CA GLY A 73 -6.64 4.40 -3.97
C GLY A 73 -5.35 3.60 -3.74
N LEU A 74 -5.06 3.16 -2.50
CA LEU A 74 -3.93 2.26 -2.24
C LEU A 74 -3.99 1.04 -3.14
N LYS A 75 -2.89 0.73 -3.81
CA LYS A 75 -2.73 -0.48 -4.63
C LYS A 75 -1.61 -1.36 -4.09
N ILE A 76 -1.93 -2.61 -3.81
CA ILE A 76 -0.94 -3.66 -3.55
C ILE A 76 -0.90 -4.51 -4.81
N MET A 77 0.30 -4.67 -5.37
CA MET A 77 0.46 -5.24 -6.71
C MET A 77 0.40 -6.77 -6.71
N HIS A 78 0.92 -7.40 -5.68
CA HIS A 78 0.98 -8.86 -5.52
C HIS A 78 0.90 -9.24 -4.03
N ILE A 79 0.51 -10.48 -3.76
CA ILE A 79 0.58 -11.06 -2.42
C ILE A 79 2.04 -11.26 -2.03
N GLY A 80 2.43 -10.77 -0.87
CA GLY A 80 3.76 -10.93 -0.32
C GLY A 80 4.09 -9.83 0.68
N PRO A 81 5.28 -9.85 1.27
CA PRO A 81 5.65 -8.94 2.33
C PRO A 81 5.55 -7.47 1.92
N VAL A 82 4.73 -6.73 2.64
CA VAL A 82 4.69 -5.25 2.65
C VAL A 82 4.68 -4.84 4.11
N LEU A 83 5.76 -4.19 4.55
CA LEU A 83 5.93 -3.77 5.93
C LEU A 83 5.84 -2.25 6.04
N MET A 84 4.89 -1.76 6.82
CA MET A 84 4.79 -0.34 7.14
C MET A 84 4.80 -0.14 8.65
N ASN A 85 5.65 0.77 9.12
CA ASN A 85 5.62 1.20 10.53
C ASN A 85 4.28 1.87 10.85
N GLY A 86 3.77 1.70 12.06
CA GLY A 86 2.47 2.20 12.48
C GLY A 86 2.27 3.71 12.42
N ARG A 87 3.35 4.49 12.26
CA ARG A 87 3.34 5.96 12.23
C ARG A 87 3.58 6.56 10.83
N VAL A 88 3.81 5.73 9.80
CA VAL A 88 4.01 6.23 8.44
C VAL A 88 2.76 6.94 7.92
N THR A 89 2.98 7.90 7.04
CA THR A 89 1.91 8.56 6.30
C THR A 89 2.12 8.32 4.81
N VAL A 90 1.10 7.80 4.15
CA VAL A 90 1.10 7.51 2.72
C VAL A 90 -0.09 8.20 2.07
N GLY A 91 0.17 8.99 1.05
CA GLY A 91 -0.84 9.73 0.29
C GLY A 91 -1.81 8.83 -0.48
N LYS A 92 -2.60 9.48 -1.35
CA LYS A 92 -3.58 8.82 -2.20
C LYS A 92 -2.91 8.14 -3.39
N ASP A 93 -3.59 7.12 -3.94
CA ASP A 93 -3.23 6.46 -5.21
C ASP A 93 -1.79 5.91 -5.25
N CYS A 94 -1.20 5.65 -4.09
CA CYS A 94 0.12 5.02 -3.97
C CYS A 94 0.05 3.52 -4.29
N SER A 95 1.14 3.01 -4.85
CA SER A 95 1.25 1.60 -5.27
C SER A 95 2.48 0.94 -4.65
N PHE A 96 2.30 -0.26 -4.11
CA PHE A 96 3.36 -1.02 -3.47
C PHE A 96 3.52 -2.40 -4.12
N HIS A 97 4.74 -2.73 -4.47
CA HIS A 97 5.13 -4.08 -4.84
C HIS A 97 5.52 -4.90 -3.59
N ILE A 98 5.74 -6.20 -3.79
CA ILE A 98 6.16 -7.10 -2.70
C ILE A 98 7.57 -6.78 -2.18
N ASN A 99 7.87 -7.24 -0.98
CA ASN A 99 9.14 -7.06 -0.28
C ASN A 99 9.49 -5.59 -0.03
N THR A 100 8.50 -4.71 0.12
CA THR A 100 8.73 -3.30 0.39
C THR A 100 8.63 -2.98 1.88
N ALA A 101 9.43 -2.02 2.34
CA ALA A 101 9.41 -1.59 3.73
C ALA A 101 9.42 -0.06 3.87
N LEU A 102 8.53 0.46 4.73
CA LEU A 102 8.52 1.84 5.22
C LEU A 102 8.79 1.80 6.72
N VAL A 103 9.99 2.13 7.15
CA VAL A 103 10.47 1.86 8.52
C VAL A 103 11.24 3.02 9.12
N ALA A 104 11.37 3.02 10.45
CA ALA A 104 12.26 3.95 11.13
C ALA A 104 13.73 3.68 10.79
N GLY A 105 14.58 4.71 10.87
CA GLY A 105 15.98 4.63 10.45
C GLY A 105 16.94 3.99 11.45
N GLY A 106 16.44 3.54 12.60
CA GLY A 106 17.24 2.89 13.65
C GLY A 106 17.97 3.87 14.59
N THR A 107 18.21 5.10 14.17
CA THR A 107 18.82 6.16 14.98
C THR A 107 17.81 7.12 15.61
N SER A 108 16.60 7.16 15.06
CA SER A 108 15.44 7.86 15.59
C SER A 108 14.18 7.06 15.34
N ASP A 109 13.11 7.45 16.03
CA ASP A 109 11.79 6.87 15.83
C ASP A 109 11.03 7.49 14.64
N ASP A 110 11.62 8.40 13.91
CA ASP A 110 11.02 9.06 12.76
C ASP A 110 10.80 8.07 11.60
N VAL A 111 9.72 8.27 10.88
CA VAL A 111 9.26 7.36 9.85
C VAL A 111 8.98 8.10 8.54
N PRO A 112 8.97 7.40 7.40
CA PRO A 112 8.72 8.00 6.12
C PRO A 112 7.33 8.63 5.98
N CYS A 113 7.27 9.71 5.19
CA CYS A 113 6.06 10.33 4.69
C CYS A 113 6.11 10.32 3.14
N LEU A 114 5.14 9.66 2.51
CA LEU A 114 4.99 9.61 1.06
C LEU A 114 3.78 10.42 0.62
N GLU A 115 3.96 11.30 -0.36
CA GLU A 115 2.86 12.03 -0.97
C GLU A 115 2.04 11.18 -1.94
N ASP A 116 1.05 11.81 -2.62
CA ASP A 116 0.13 11.15 -3.54
C ASP A 116 0.85 10.53 -4.75
N GLY A 117 0.38 9.40 -5.24
CA GLY A 117 0.82 8.78 -6.48
C GLY A 117 2.21 8.14 -6.45
N VAL A 118 2.83 8.01 -5.28
CA VAL A 118 4.13 7.35 -5.15
C VAL A 118 4.03 5.87 -5.48
N VAL A 119 4.97 5.38 -6.27
CA VAL A 119 5.10 3.95 -6.63
C VAL A 119 6.35 3.40 -5.97
N VAL A 120 6.21 2.33 -5.17
CA VAL A 120 7.32 1.66 -4.49
C VAL A 120 7.58 0.32 -5.17
N GLY A 121 8.71 0.22 -5.84
CA GLY A 121 9.14 -0.97 -6.57
C GLY A 121 9.48 -2.15 -5.67
N ILE A 122 9.53 -3.34 -6.26
CA ILE A 122 9.82 -4.59 -5.54
C ILE A 122 11.13 -4.48 -4.74
N GLY A 123 11.11 -4.91 -3.50
CA GLY A 123 12.29 -4.93 -2.62
C GLY A 123 12.78 -3.56 -2.16
N ALA A 124 12.10 -2.46 -2.51
CA ALA A 124 12.53 -1.13 -2.11
C ALA A 124 12.25 -0.85 -0.63
N VAL A 125 13.16 -0.11 0.00
CA VAL A 125 13.08 0.28 1.40
C VAL A 125 13.16 1.80 1.50
N VAL A 126 12.23 2.41 2.24
CA VAL A 126 12.26 3.81 2.62
C VAL A 126 12.43 3.87 4.14
N LEU A 127 13.46 4.51 4.64
CA LEU A 127 13.81 4.45 6.06
C LEU A 127 14.16 5.81 6.66
N GLY A 128 13.71 5.99 7.90
CA GLY A 128 13.99 7.20 8.68
C GLY A 128 13.04 8.36 8.36
N ASN A 129 13.43 9.55 8.79
CA ASN A 129 12.69 10.79 8.53
C ASN A 129 12.82 11.22 7.07
N VAL A 130 12.17 10.47 6.18
CA VAL A 130 12.23 10.70 4.74
C VAL A 130 10.89 11.19 4.21
N HIS A 131 10.90 12.29 3.49
CA HIS A 131 9.77 12.79 2.71
C HIS A 131 9.98 12.46 1.24
N VAL A 132 8.96 11.86 0.62
CA VAL A 132 8.94 11.52 -0.81
C VAL A 132 7.82 12.31 -1.48
N ALA A 133 8.19 13.18 -2.42
CA ALA A 133 7.28 14.05 -3.13
C ALA A 133 6.32 13.28 -4.06
N ARG A 134 5.32 13.99 -4.57
CA ARG A 134 4.25 13.45 -5.40
C ARG A 134 4.75 12.75 -6.66
N ASN A 135 4.07 11.65 -7.01
CA ASN A 135 4.30 10.89 -8.23
C ASN A 135 5.75 10.41 -8.43
N VAL A 136 6.52 10.27 -7.35
CA VAL A 136 7.85 9.65 -7.42
C VAL A 136 7.72 8.15 -7.63
N ALA A 137 8.53 7.60 -8.55
CA ALA A 137 8.70 6.17 -8.72
C ALA A 137 10.00 5.72 -8.06
N ILE A 138 9.91 4.85 -7.06
CA ILE A 138 11.06 4.24 -6.39
C ILE A 138 11.34 2.91 -7.08
N GLY A 139 12.52 2.79 -7.67
CA GLY A 139 12.95 1.60 -8.41
C GLY A 139 13.09 0.35 -7.52
N ALA A 140 13.13 -0.81 -8.16
CA ALA A 140 13.32 -2.08 -7.47
C ALA A 140 14.63 -2.09 -6.67
N ASN A 141 14.58 -2.68 -5.46
CA ASN A 141 15.71 -2.81 -4.52
C ASN A 141 16.40 -1.47 -4.17
N ALA A 142 15.73 -0.34 -4.34
CA ALA A 142 16.26 0.96 -3.94
C ALA A 142 16.17 1.16 -2.43
N VAL A 143 17.15 1.86 -1.87
CA VAL A 143 17.15 2.28 -0.47
C VAL A 143 17.08 3.80 -0.40
N VAL A 144 15.90 4.31 -0.04
CA VAL A 144 15.65 5.75 0.09
C VAL A 144 15.86 6.15 1.55
N ASN A 145 16.94 6.85 1.83
CA ASN A 145 17.33 7.31 3.16
C ASN A 145 17.54 8.84 3.23
N LYS A 146 17.13 9.56 2.17
CA LYS A 146 17.15 11.02 2.07
C LYS A 146 15.87 11.50 1.41
N ASN A 147 15.48 12.74 1.69
CA ASN A 147 14.31 13.37 1.08
C ASN A 147 14.40 13.37 -0.43
N VAL A 148 13.27 13.05 -1.08
CA VAL A 148 13.07 13.17 -2.53
C VAL A 148 12.07 14.30 -2.73
N ALA A 149 12.58 15.53 -2.89
CA ALA A 149 11.74 16.73 -2.95
C ALA A 149 11.20 17.04 -4.35
N GLU A 150 11.79 16.46 -5.40
CA GLU A 150 11.38 16.69 -6.79
C GLU A 150 10.24 15.73 -7.15
N GLU A 151 9.15 16.28 -7.66
CA GLU A 151 7.98 15.52 -8.12
C GLU A 151 8.18 14.88 -9.50
N ASN A 152 7.38 13.86 -9.80
CA ASN A 152 7.29 13.23 -11.12
C ASN A 152 8.61 12.63 -11.64
N ILE A 153 9.51 12.23 -10.77
CA ILE A 153 10.80 11.62 -11.11
C ILE A 153 10.84 10.13 -10.72
N ALA A 154 11.83 9.42 -11.25
CA ALA A 154 12.19 8.10 -10.74
C ALA A 154 13.53 8.16 -10.01
N VAL A 155 13.59 7.44 -8.87
CA VAL A 155 14.80 7.26 -8.07
C VAL A 155 15.13 5.78 -7.94
N ALA A 156 16.40 5.42 -7.94
CA ALA A 156 16.86 4.04 -7.78
C ALA A 156 18.27 3.98 -7.17
N GLY A 157 18.68 2.80 -6.74
CA GLY A 157 20.02 2.54 -6.20
C GLY A 157 20.08 2.51 -4.68
N VAL A 158 21.29 2.27 -4.14
CA VAL A 158 21.61 2.19 -2.70
C VAL A 158 22.86 3.03 -2.43
N PRO A 159 22.73 4.25 -1.88
CA PRO A 159 21.50 4.99 -1.60
C PRO A 159 20.78 5.42 -2.90
N ALA A 160 19.46 5.63 -2.81
CA ALA A 160 18.66 6.01 -3.97
C ALA A 160 19.00 7.43 -4.45
N HIS A 161 19.11 7.59 -5.77
CA HIS A 161 19.31 8.87 -6.45
C HIS A 161 18.43 8.96 -7.69
N LYS A 162 18.25 10.16 -8.23
CA LYS A 162 17.45 10.40 -9.43
C LYS A 162 18.04 9.69 -10.65
N VAL A 163 17.21 8.91 -11.33
CA VAL A 163 17.61 8.18 -12.55
C VAL A 163 16.80 8.58 -13.78
N SER A 164 15.62 9.22 -13.60
CA SER A 164 14.75 9.59 -14.71
C SER A 164 13.80 10.73 -14.34
N ASN A 165 13.34 11.48 -15.34
CA ASN A 165 12.24 12.45 -15.24
C ASN A 165 10.85 11.80 -15.46
N GLY A 166 10.74 10.48 -15.43
CA GLY A 166 9.51 9.72 -15.56
C GLY A 166 9.12 9.11 -14.23
N GLY A 167 8.17 9.72 -13.51
CA GLY A 167 7.70 9.27 -12.21
C GLY A 167 6.54 8.27 -12.26
N GLY A 168 5.82 8.17 -11.13
CA GLY A 168 4.72 7.24 -10.92
C GLY A 168 3.58 7.31 -11.93
N LEU A 169 3.31 8.49 -12.50
CA LEU A 169 2.29 8.66 -13.54
C LEU A 169 2.61 7.84 -14.80
N ASN A 170 3.88 7.76 -15.20
CA ASN A 170 4.28 6.97 -16.37
C ASN A 170 4.15 5.47 -16.09
N TRP A 171 4.37 5.06 -14.86
CA TRP A 171 4.19 3.68 -14.42
C TRP A 171 2.72 3.26 -14.43
N ASN A 172 1.82 4.19 -14.09
CA ASN A 172 0.37 3.92 -13.98
C ASN A 172 -0.40 4.11 -15.30
N LYS A 173 0.14 4.78 -16.31
CA LYS A 173 -0.53 5.07 -17.59
C LYS A 173 -1.06 3.82 -18.32
N ASN A 174 -0.37 2.70 -18.21
CA ASN A 174 -0.76 1.45 -18.88
C ASN A 174 -1.77 0.60 -18.09
N ARG A 175 -2.38 1.14 -17.03
CA ARG A 175 -3.28 0.40 -16.12
C ARG A 175 -4.67 1.01 -15.97
N LEU A 176 -4.99 2.02 -16.77
CA LEU A 176 -6.33 2.61 -16.84
C LEU A 176 -7.20 1.94 -17.90
N ILE A 177 -6.92 0.67 -18.22
CA ILE A 177 -7.76 -0.16 -19.09
C ILE A 177 -8.43 -1.24 -18.25
#